data_937c20d33c7862592c02a860d4f1ebb7
#
_entry.id   937c20d33c7862592c02a860d4f1ebb7
#
_cell.length_a   1.000
_cell.length_b   1.000
_cell.length_c   1.000
_cell.angle_alpha   90.00
_cell.angle_beta   90.00
_cell.angle_gamma   90.00
#
_symmetry.space_group_name_H-M   'P 1'
#
loop_
_entity.id
_entity.type
_entity.pdbx_description
1 polymer ?
#
loop_
_entity_poly.entity_id
_entity_poly.type
_entity_poly.pdbx_seq_one_letter_code
_entity_poly.pdbx_strand_id
1 'polypeptide(L)'
;MTTRRAEIRASRLQVREQIVSAATELVRTTSFAELTVDEVMRETGLSRTIFYRHFDDLADLLLRAGREAIEELFEAQRAFGEAPIADGPDAIRSAFVPAVAVYSRHGPLLRAIAEAGAADEEMSAGQQAVRQRFADLAEAALRGMPDIAANPPADLSETARALNLMNEAYLLEAFGRDARVPAETIVQTLTEIWMAVAHPGKEAHAE
;
A
#
# COMPACT_ATOMS: atom_id res chain seq x y z
N MET A 1 -29.73 28.59 -10.01
CA MET A 1 -29.75 27.53 -8.96
C MET A 1 -28.51 26.61 -8.94
N THR A 2 -27.74 26.54 -10.02
CA THR A 2 -26.56 25.71 -10.19
C THR A 2 -25.39 26.15 -9.29
N THR A 3 -25.13 27.45 -9.14
CA THR A 3 -23.99 28.03 -8.41
C THR A 3 -23.98 27.67 -6.92
N ARG A 4 -25.12 27.84 -6.22
CA ARG A 4 -25.23 27.58 -4.78
C ARG A 4 -25.01 26.08 -4.43
N ARG A 5 -25.45 25.16 -5.30
CA ARG A 5 -25.18 23.72 -5.12
C ARG A 5 -23.70 23.38 -5.31
N ALA A 6 -23.04 24.05 -6.26
CA ALA A 6 -21.60 23.89 -6.48
C ALA A 6 -20.78 24.43 -5.31
N GLU A 7 -21.12 25.57 -4.76
CA GLU A 7 -20.49 26.18 -3.57
C GLU A 7 -20.63 25.30 -2.33
N ILE A 8 -21.83 24.75 -2.07
CA ILE A 8 -22.06 23.84 -0.94
C ILE A 8 -21.24 22.55 -1.12
N ARG A 9 -21.15 22.04 -2.35
CA ARG A 9 -20.35 20.83 -2.65
C ARG A 9 -18.86 21.09 -2.45
N ALA A 10 -18.35 22.23 -2.93
CA ALA A 10 -16.95 22.64 -2.74
C ALA A 10 -16.60 22.80 -1.26
N SER A 11 -17.47 23.46 -0.47
CA SER A 11 -17.27 23.59 0.98
C SER A 11 -17.24 22.24 1.71
N ARG A 12 -18.10 21.28 1.31
CA ARG A 12 -18.10 19.93 1.90
C ARG A 12 -16.83 19.15 1.54
N LEU A 13 -16.33 19.27 0.31
CA LEU A 13 -15.08 18.66 -0.10
C LEU A 13 -13.91 19.24 0.69
N GLN A 14 -13.84 20.53 0.84
CA GLN A 14 -12.79 21.21 1.61
C GLN A 14 -12.75 20.76 3.07
N VAL A 15 -13.91 20.68 3.74
CA VAL A 15 -14.00 20.17 5.12
C VAL A 15 -13.51 18.72 5.20
N ARG A 16 -13.92 17.89 4.25
CA ARG A 16 -13.49 16.49 4.19
C ARG A 16 -11.97 16.36 4.01
N GLU A 17 -11.39 17.11 3.09
CA GLU A 17 -9.94 17.14 2.85
C GLU A 17 -9.17 17.62 4.09
N GLN A 18 -9.70 18.60 4.81
CA GLN A 18 -9.12 19.08 6.06
C GLN A 18 -9.08 17.99 7.13
N ILE A 19 -10.14 17.20 7.28
CA ILE A 19 -10.19 16.09 8.25
C ILE A 19 -9.22 14.97 7.82
N VAL A 20 -9.17 14.61 6.53
CA VAL A 20 -8.24 13.62 5.97
C VAL A 20 -6.80 14.06 6.21
N SER A 21 -6.46 15.31 5.95
CA SER A 21 -5.12 15.86 6.16
C SER A 21 -4.71 15.79 7.63
N ALA A 22 -5.59 16.18 8.56
CA ALA A 22 -5.33 16.11 9.99
C ALA A 22 -5.07 14.66 10.46
N ALA A 23 -5.89 13.70 10.02
CA ALA A 23 -5.69 12.30 10.35
C ALA A 23 -4.38 11.75 9.78
N THR A 24 -4.06 12.08 8.52
CA THR A 24 -2.82 11.66 7.84
C THR A 24 -1.59 12.19 8.57
N GLU A 25 -1.65 13.39 9.13
CA GLU A 25 -0.53 13.94 9.91
C GLU A 25 -0.42 13.26 11.28
N LEU A 26 -1.53 13.04 11.97
CA LEU A 26 -1.55 12.39 13.29
C LEU A 26 -1.01 10.95 13.24
N VAL A 27 -1.32 10.16 12.21
CA VAL A 27 -0.84 8.77 12.10
C VAL A 27 0.67 8.66 11.85
N ARG A 28 1.37 9.75 11.61
CA ARG A 28 2.84 9.75 11.54
C ARG A 28 3.48 9.42 12.89
N THR A 29 2.86 9.85 13.97
CA THR A 29 3.39 9.71 15.35
C THR A 29 2.49 8.88 16.26
N THR A 30 1.23 8.67 15.91
CA THR A 30 0.22 8.00 16.73
C THR A 30 -0.17 6.68 16.06
N SER A 31 -0.33 5.60 16.84
CA SER A 31 -0.88 4.33 16.36
C SER A 31 -2.40 4.43 16.16
N PHE A 32 -2.98 3.52 15.36
CA PHE A 32 -4.44 3.49 15.20
C PHE A 32 -5.17 3.27 16.52
N ALA A 33 -4.61 2.43 17.41
CA ALA A 33 -5.23 2.13 18.71
C ALA A 33 -5.28 3.35 19.65
N GLU A 34 -4.41 4.33 19.46
CA GLU A 34 -4.35 5.55 20.24
C GLU A 34 -5.10 6.71 19.59
N LEU A 35 -5.36 6.64 18.28
CA LEU A 35 -6.02 7.69 17.52
C LEU A 35 -7.48 7.83 17.93
N THR A 36 -7.94 9.04 18.14
CA THR A 36 -9.34 9.35 18.50
C THR A 36 -9.95 10.38 17.57
N VAL A 37 -11.27 10.31 17.39
CA VAL A 37 -12.02 11.33 16.63
C VAL A 37 -11.81 12.73 17.23
N ASP A 38 -11.71 12.81 18.58
CA ASP A 38 -11.54 14.10 19.27
C ASP A 38 -10.17 14.73 18.98
N GLU A 39 -9.11 13.93 18.82
CA GLU A 39 -7.78 14.40 18.42
C GLU A 39 -7.79 14.91 16.99
N VAL A 40 -8.34 14.12 16.05
CA VAL A 40 -8.47 14.53 14.64
C VAL A 40 -9.24 15.84 14.53
N MET A 41 -10.36 15.98 15.25
CA MET A 41 -11.20 17.18 15.16
C MET A 41 -10.58 18.38 15.88
N ARG A 42 -9.78 18.16 16.91
CA ARG A 42 -9.01 19.23 17.58
C ARG A 42 -8.00 19.87 16.63
N GLU A 43 -7.30 19.07 15.81
CA GLU A 43 -6.36 19.58 14.80
C GLU A 43 -7.06 20.42 13.72
N THR A 44 -8.32 20.10 13.39
CA THR A 44 -9.09 20.86 12.40
C THR A 44 -9.78 22.10 12.96
N GLY A 45 -9.93 22.20 14.27
CA GLY A 45 -10.78 23.21 14.93
C GLY A 45 -12.28 23.02 14.69
N LEU A 46 -12.70 21.88 14.15
CA LEU A 46 -14.09 21.57 13.84
C LEU A 46 -14.72 20.70 14.95
N SER A 47 -16.06 20.67 15.00
CA SER A 47 -16.75 19.85 16.01
C SER A 47 -16.85 18.37 15.59
N ARG A 48 -16.90 17.47 16.59
CA ARG A 48 -17.14 16.04 16.42
C ARG A 48 -18.39 15.71 15.56
N THR A 49 -19.44 16.55 15.66
CA THR A 49 -20.65 16.39 14.84
C THR A 49 -20.36 16.55 13.35
N ILE A 50 -19.35 17.35 12.98
CA ILE A 50 -18.95 17.53 11.58
C ILE A 50 -18.23 16.25 11.10
N PHE A 51 -17.42 15.59 11.92
CA PHE A 51 -16.80 14.31 11.59
C PHE A 51 -17.84 13.31 11.09
N TYR A 52 -18.85 13.01 11.90
CA TYR A 52 -19.88 12.01 11.60
C TYR A 52 -20.83 12.37 10.45
N ARG A 53 -20.73 13.58 9.89
CA ARG A 53 -21.38 13.94 8.61
C ARG A 53 -20.59 13.49 7.39
N HIS A 54 -19.30 13.16 7.56
CA HIS A 54 -18.37 12.85 6.48
C HIS A 54 -17.82 11.43 6.54
N PHE A 55 -17.71 10.85 7.74
CA PHE A 55 -17.12 9.55 8.02
C PHE A 55 -17.95 8.83 9.08
N ASP A 56 -18.08 7.50 8.91
CA ASP A 56 -18.80 6.66 9.85
C ASP A 56 -17.96 6.46 11.13
N ASP A 57 -16.66 6.24 10.96
CA ASP A 57 -15.68 6.08 12.02
C ASP A 57 -14.25 6.42 11.54
N LEU A 58 -13.24 6.15 12.38
CA LEU A 58 -11.83 6.37 12.05
C LEU A 58 -11.34 5.40 10.96
N ALA A 59 -11.87 4.20 10.90
CA ALA A 59 -11.48 3.21 9.89
C ALA A 59 -11.94 3.66 8.50
N ASP A 60 -13.20 4.13 8.37
CA ASP A 60 -13.72 4.74 7.14
C ASP A 60 -12.90 5.97 6.71
N LEU A 61 -12.53 6.83 7.67
CA LEU A 61 -11.63 7.96 7.41
C LEU A 61 -10.29 7.51 6.81
N LEU A 62 -9.61 6.53 7.44
CA LEU A 62 -8.30 6.06 7.00
C LEU A 62 -8.37 5.34 5.65
N LEU A 63 -9.40 4.53 5.41
CA LEU A 63 -9.60 3.88 4.10
C LEU A 63 -9.78 4.92 2.98
N ARG A 64 -10.53 5.99 3.25
CA ARG A 64 -10.71 7.05 2.26
C ARG A 64 -9.45 7.88 2.07
N ALA A 65 -8.68 8.11 3.13
CA ALA A 65 -7.38 8.77 3.06
C ALA A 65 -6.37 7.96 2.25
N GLY A 66 -6.34 6.63 2.45
CA GLY A 66 -5.39 5.73 1.78
C GLY A 66 -5.77 5.30 0.37
N ARG A 67 -6.95 5.66 -0.12
CA ARG A 67 -7.45 5.20 -1.43
C ARG A 67 -6.48 5.51 -2.57
N GLU A 68 -5.99 6.74 -2.64
CA GLU A 68 -5.06 7.17 -3.69
C GLU A 68 -3.76 6.38 -3.63
N ALA A 69 -3.19 6.17 -2.44
CA ALA A 69 -1.98 5.38 -2.25
C ALA A 69 -2.17 3.91 -2.68
N ILE A 70 -3.32 3.31 -2.36
CA ILE A 70 -3.64 1.95 -2.77
C ILE A 70 -3.84 1.85 -4.30
N GLU A 71 -4.48 2.83 -4.90
CA GLU A 71 -4.65 2.92 -6.36
C GLU A 71 -3.29 3.06 -7.06
N GLU A 72 -2.39 3.93 -6.58
CA GLU A 72 -1.03 4.05 -7.09
C GLU A 72 -0.24 2.72 -7.00
N LEU A 73 -0.38 1.97 -5.90
CA LEU A 73 0.25 0.66 -5.76
C LEU A 73 -0.27 -0.34 -6.79
N PHE A 74 -1.59 -0.38 -7.04
CA PHE A 74 -2.16 -1.24 -8.07
C PHE A 74 -1.69 -0.87 -9.46
N GLU A 75 -1.62 0.42 -9.80
CA GLU A 75 -1.11 0.89 -11.09
C GLU A 75 0.36 0.48 -11.29
N ALA A 76 1.20 0.66 -10.27
CA ALA A 76 2.59 0.27 -10.31
C ALA A 76 2.77 -1.22 -10.60
N GLN A 77 1.99 -2.07 -9.93
CA GLN A 77 2.09 -3.52 -10.11
C GLN A 77 1.47 -4.00 -11.42
N ARG A 78 0.38 -3.39 -11.87
CA ARG A 78 -0.23 -3.70 -13.17
C ARG A 78 0.71 -3.36 -14.32
N ALA A 79 1.35 -2.19 -14.28
CA ALA A 79 2.34 -1.79 -15.28
C ALA A 79 3.50 -2.79 -15.39
N PHE A 80 3.92 -3.40 -14.27
CA PHE A 80 4.91 -4.48 -14.28
C PHE A 80 4.38 -5.75 -14.97
N GLY A 81 3.14 -6.18 -14.67
CA GLY A 81 2.55 -7.38 -15.26
C GLY A 81 2.22 -7.26 -16.77
N GLU A 82 2.01 -6.03 -17.26
CA GLU A 82 1.72 -5.74 -18.66
C GLU A 82 2.98 -5.49 -19.52
N ALA A 83 4.11 -5.15 -18.87
CA ALA A 83 5.37 -4.97 -19.58
C ALA A 83 5.87 -6.33 -20.13
N PRO A 84 6.46 -6.38 -21.36
CA PRO A 84 7.20 -7.54 -21.78
C PRO A 84 8.28 -7.79 -20.72
N ILE A 85 8.18 -8.92 -20.01
CA ILE A 85 9.14 -9.25 -18.96
C ILE A 85 10.47 -9.52 -19.65
N ALA A 86 11.30 -8.48 -19.75
CA ALA A 86 12.69 -8.65 -20.06
C ALA A 86 13.30 -9.48 -18.92
N ASP A 87 13.91 -10.61 -19.26
CA ASP A 87 14.61 -11.45 -18.31
C ASP A 87 15.68 -10.62 -17.60
N GLY A 88 15.58 -10.46 -16.30
CA GLY A 88 16.64 -9.86 -15.54
C GLY A 88 16.22 -8.96 -14.38
N PRO A 89 17.20 -8.55 -13.57
CA PRO A 89 16.97 -7.75 -12.35
C PRO A 89 16.32 -6.40 -12.62
N ASP A 90 16.57 -5.78 -13.78
CA ASP A 90 16.01 -4.48 -14.12
C ASP A 90 14.48 -4.49 -14.28
N ALA A 91 13.92 -5.58 -14.81
CA ALA A 91 12.47 -5.74 -14.91
C ALA A 91 11.82 -5.81 -13.52
N ILE A 92 12.35 -6.67 -12.64
CA ILE A 92 11.85 -6.81 -11.26
C ILE A 92 12.05 -5.50 -10.48
N ARG A 93 13.23 -4.88 -10.62
CA ARG A 93 13.53 -3.58 -10.02
C ARG A 93 12.52 -2.50 -10.45
N SER A 94 12.14 -2.47 -11.71
CA SER A 94 11.18 -1.49 -12.23
C SER A 94 9.80 -1.57 -11.57
N ALA A 95 9.41 -2.73 -11.05
CA ALA A 95 8.18 -2.90 -10.27
C ALA A 95 8.31 -2.33 -8.85
N PHE A 96 9.49 -2.47 -8.21
CA PHE A 96 9.68 -2.03 -6.84
C PHE A 96 9.92 -0.54 -6.68
N VAL A 97 10.57 0.13 -7.64
CA VAL A 97 10.84 1.57 -7.56
C VAL A 97 9.56 2.38 -7.30
N PRO A 98 8.48 2.26 -8.09
CA PRO A 98 7.25 3.01 -7.82
C PRO A 98 6.54 2.55 -6.53
N ALA A 99 6.52 1.25 -6.21
CA ALA A 99 5.92 0.75 -4.97
C ALA A 99 6.62 1.32 -3.73
N VAL A 100 7.96 1.27 -3.68
CA VAL A 100 8.76 1.85 -2.60
C VAL A 100 8.53 3.37 -2.49
N ALA A 101 8.39 4.08 -3.61
CA ALA A 101 8.07 5.50 -3.60
C ALA A 101 6.70 5.79 -2.98
N VAL A 102 5.68 4.95 -3.20
CA VAL A 102 4.36 5.09 -2.55
C VAL A 102 4.48 4.85 -1.04
N TYR A 103 5.15 3.78 -0.61
CA TYR A 103 5.36 3.52 0.82
C TYR A 103 6.20 4.60 1.50
N SER A 104 7.20 5.15 0.83
CA SER A 104 8.00 6.28 1.35
C SER A 104 7.16 7.54 1.61
N ARG A 105 6.15 7.80 0.77
CA ARG A 105 5.23 8.94 0.94
C ARG A 105 4.11 8.67 1.95
N HIS A 106 3.54 7.48 1.93
CA HIS A 106 2.28 7.15 2.59
C HIS A 106 2.41 6.06 3.68
N GLY A 107 3.64 5.62 4.01
CA GLY A 107 3.89 4.52 4.93
C GLY A 107 3.16 4.62 6.26
N PRO A 108 3.19 5.75 6.99
CA PRO A 108 2.45 5.90 8.24
C PRO A 108 0.93 5.69 8.08
N LEU A 109 0.34 6.20 7.00
CA LEU A 109 -1.07 6.00 6.70
C LEU A 109 -1.38 4.53 6.36
N LEU A 110 -0.57 3.89 5.51
CA LEU A 110 -0.72 2.47 5.16
C LEU A 110 -0.56 1.57 6.39
N ARG A 111 0.36 1.90 7.30
CA ARG A 111 0.50 1.24 8.60
C ARG A 111 -0.75 1.37 9.45
N ALA A 112 -1.30 2.59 9.61
CA ALA A 112 -2.50 2.82 10.38
C ALA A 112 -3.72 2.07 9.80
N ILE A 113 -3.83 1.96 8.48
CA ILE A 113 -4.84 1.13 7.80
C ILE A 113 -4.64 -0.35 8.15
N ALA A 114 -3.41 -0.86 8.12
CA ALA A 114 -3.10 -2.25 8.47
C ALA A 114 -3.43 -2.54 9.95
N GLU A 115 -3.10 -1.63 10.88
CA GLU A 115 -3.45 -1.72 12.30
C GLU A 115 -4.97 -1.72 12.51
N ALA A 116 -5.72 -0.85 11.81
CA ALA A 116 -7.18 -0.79 11.88
C ALA A 116 -7.83 -2.11 11.43
N GLY A 117 -7.33 -2.71 10.35
CA GLY A 117 -7.82 -4.01 9.86
C GLY A 117 -7.54 -5.18 10.80
N ALA A 118 -6.52 -5.07 11.66
CA ALA A 118 -6.28 -6.07 12.69
C ALA A 118 -7.26 -5.96 13.87
N ALA A 119 -7.93 -4.83 14.03
CA ALA A 119 -8.87 -4.53 15.12
C ALA A 119 -10.34 -4.71 14.73
N ASP A 120 -10.67 -4.80 13.44
CA ASP A 120 -12.04 -4.85 12.92
C ASP A 120 -12.18 -5.94 11.85
N GLU A 121 -13.20 -6.80 11.98
CA GLU A 121 -13.40 -7.97 11.11
C GLU A 121 -13.83 -7.59 9.69
N GLU A 122 -14.68 -6.59 9.52
CA GLU A 122 -15.15 -6.13 8.21
C GLU A 122 -13.99 -5.47 7.45
N MET A 123 -13.20 -4.65 8.13
CA MET A 123 -12.01 -4.02 7.57
C MET A 123 -10.92 -5.06 7.25
N SER A 124 -10.76 -6.09 8.09
CA SER A 124 -9.87 -7.23 7.85
C SER A 124 -10.22 -7.96 6.57
N ALA A 125 -11.51 -8.25 6.34
CA ALA A 125 -11.98 -8.89 5.10
C ALA A 125 -11.69 -8.04 3.86
N GLY A 126 -11.90 -6.72 3.94
CA GLY A 126 -11.56 -5.78 2.88
C GLY A 126 -10.06 -5.76 2.56
N GLN A 127 -9.21 -5.73 3.57
CA GLN A 127 -7.76 -5.81 3.40
C GLN A 127 -7.32 -7.14 2.81
N GLN A 128 -7.93 -8.25 3.23
CA GLN A 128 -7.64 -9.57 2.68
C GLN A 128 -7.98 -9.64 1.18
N ALA A 129 -9.09 -9.04 0.76
CA ALA A 129 -9.44 -8.95 -0.67
C ALA A 129 -8.41 -8.12 -1.47
N VAL A 130 -7.92 -7.03 -0.90
CA VAL A 130 -6.83 -6.21 -1.49
C VAL A 130 -5.55 -7.04 -1.61
N ARG A 131 -5.13 -7.74 -0.55
CA ARG A 131 -3.94 -8.62 -0.57
C ARG A 131 -4.06 -9.73 -1.59
N GLN A 132 -5.25 -10.37 -1.71
CA GLN A 132 -5.48 -11.39 -2.71
C GLN A 132 -5.31 -10.84 -4.13
N ARG A 133 -5.84 -9.66 -4.41
CA ARG A 133 -5.69 -9.02 -5.71
C ARG A 133 -4.23 -8.72 -6.05
N PHE A 134 -3.42 -8.31 -5.07
CA PHE A 134 -1.98 -8.14 -5.27
C PHE A 134 -1.26 -9.48 -5.48
N ALA A 135 -1.67 -10.55 -4.78
CA ALA A 135 -1.13 -11.88 -4.99
C ALA A 135 -1.44 -12.41 -6.39
N ASP A 136 -2.66 -12.19 -6.89
CA ASP A 136 -3.06 -12.57 -8.26
C ASP A 136 -2.21 -11.87 -9.33
N LEU A 137 -1.93 -10.57 -9.15
CA LEU A 137 -1.03 -9.82 -10.04
C LEU A 137 0.41 -10.34 -9.98
N ALA A 138 0.91 -10.65 -8.77
CA ALA A 138 2.24 -11.23 -8.58
C ALA A 138 2.34 -12.62 -9.23
N GLU A 139 1.32 -13.46 -9.06
CA GLU A 139 1.27 -14.78 -9.71
C GLU A 139 1.27 -14.65 -11.23
N ALA A 140 0.48 -13.74 -11.80
CA ALA A 140 0.45 -13.50 -13.23
C ALA A 140 1.83 -13.06 -13.77
N ALA A 141 2.51 -12.16 -13.05
CA ALA A 141 3.84 -11.72 -13.39
C ALA A 141 4.88 -12.86 -13.35
N LEU A 142 4.90 -13.65 -12.27
CA LEU A 142 5.80 -14.80 -12.14
C LEU A 142 5.53 -15.85 -13.24
N ARG A 143 4.27 -16.15 -13.53
CA ARG A 143 3.89 -17.11 -14.58
C ARG A 143 4.39 -16.70 -15.97
N GLY A 144 4.52 -15.41 -16.23
CA GLY A 144 5.07 -14.87 -17.47
C GLY A 144 6.59 -14.99 -17.60
N MET A 145 7.32 -15.33 -16.52
CA MET A 145 8.78 -15.44 -16.52
C MET A 145 9.23 -16.79 -17.12
N PRO A 146 10.14 -16.81 -18.11
CA PRO A 146 10.57 -18.04 -18.78
C PRO A 146 11.13 -19.12 -17.87
N ASP A 147 11.96 -18.74 -16.87
CA ASP A 147 12.57 -19.70 -15.95
C ASP A 147 11.52 -20.33 -15.02
N ILE A 148 10.51 -19.57 -14.60
CA ILE A 148 9.36 -20.09 -13.84
C ILE A 148 8.50 -21.01 -14.72
N ALA A 149 8.29 -20.64 -16.00
CA ALA A 149 7.55 -21.49 -16.92
C ALA A 149 8.27 -22.81 -17.18
N ALA A 150 9.62 -22.81 -17.21
CA ALA A 150 10.44 -24.01 -17.41
C ALA A 150 10.56 -24.87 -16.13
N ASN A 151 10.58 -24.26 -14.96
CA ASN A 151 10.74 -24.93 -13.67
C ASN A 151 9.87 -24.28 -12.60
N PRO A 152 8.54 -24.48 -12.64
CA PRO A 152 7.63 -23.82 -11.72
C PRO A 152 7.82 -24.32 -10.27
N PRO A 153 7.61 -23.44 -9.27
CA PRO A 153 7.51 -23.87 -7.88
C PRO A 153 6.35 -24.86 -7.70
N ALA A 154 6.37 -25.63 -6.63
CA ALA A 154 5.33 -26.64 -6.34
C ALA A 154 3.92 -26.03 -6.29
N ASP A 155 3.79 -24.81 -5.79
CA ASP A 155 2.57 -24.01 -5.78
C ASP A 155 2.92 -22.55 -6.08
N LEU A 156 2.66 -22.11 -7.32
CA LEU A 156 2.96 -20.76 -7.77
C LEU A 156 2.06 -19.71 -7.11
N SER A 157 0.79 -20.05 -6.88
CA SER A 157 -0.16 -19.15 -6.24
C SER A 157 0.25 -18.85 -4.79
N GLU A 158 0.60 -19.90 -4.04
CA GLU A 158 1.06 -19.76 -2.66
C GLU A 158 2.42 -19.05 -2.59
N THR A 159 3.32 -19.29 -3.54
CA THR A 159 4.58 -18.56 -3.65
C THR A 159 4.35 -17.07 -3.87
N ALA A 160 3.47 -16.70 -4.80
CA ALA A 160 3.10 -15.31 -5.06
C ALA A 160 2.47 -14.64 -3.85
N ARG A 161 1.57 -15.37 -3.15
CA ARG A 161 0.94 -14.90 -1.91
C ARG A 161 1.97 -14.64 -0.81
N ALA A 162 2.90 -15.57 -0.61
CA ALA A 162 3.96 -15.44 0.40
C ALA A 162 4.87 -14.24 0.11
N LEU A 163 5.31 -14.07 -1.14
CA LEU A 163 6.12 -12.93 -1.57
C LEU A 163 5.38 -11.60 -1.35
N ASN A 164 4.09 -11.54 -1.69
CA ASN A 164 3.30 -10.33 -1.48
C ASN A 164 3.16 -9.97 0.00
N LEU A 165 2.89 -10.94 0.86
CA LEU A 165 2.81 -10.73 2.32
C LEU A 165 4.16 -10.27 2.89
N MET A 166 5.26 -10.88 2.44
CA MET A 166 6.61 -10.45 2.82
C MET A 166 6.88 -9.01 2.38
N ASN A 167 6.56 -8.65 1.12
CA ASN A 167 6.74 -7.28 0.61
C ASN A 167 5.95 -6.28 1.46
N GLU A 168 4.66 -6.54 1.71
CA GLU A 168 3.81 -5.67 2.52
C GLU A 168 4.39 -5.47 3.93
N ALA A 169 4.71 -6.57 4.62
CA ALA A 169 5.25 -6.51 5.97
C ALA A 169 6.58 -5.76 6.03
N TYR A 170 7.49 -6.03 5.11
CA TYR A 170 8.80 -5.38 5.04
C TYR A 170 8.68 -3.88 4.73
N LEU A 171 7.83 -3.50 3.78
CA LEU A 171 7.60 -2.10 3.41
C LEU A 171 6.89 -1.31 4.52
N LEU A 172 5.93 -1.92 5.23
CA LEU A 172 5.28 -1.31 6.39
C LEU A 172 6.26 -1.13 7.56
N GLU A 173 7.15 -2.09 7.78
CA GLU A 173 8.21 -1.96 8.81
C GLU A 173 9.20 -0.86 8.45
N ALA A 174 9.61 -0.79 7.17
CA ALA A 174 10.62 0.15 6.70
C ALA A 174 10.11 1.61 6.66
N PHE A 175 8.85 1.85 6.31
CA PHE A 175 8.30 3.19 6.04
C PHE A 175 7.11 3.57 6.92
N GLY A 176 6.55 2.64 7.68
CA GLY A 176 5.38 2.90 8.53
C GLY A 176 5.66 3.87 9.68
N ARG A 177 6.91 4.08 10.01
CA ARG A 177 7.44 5.06 10.98
C ARG A 177 8.65 5.76 10.35
N ASP A 178 9.56 6.24 11.18
CA ASP A 178 10.81 6.82 10.68
C ASP A 178 11.60 5.79 9.86
N ALA A 179 11.91 6.15 8.62
CA ALA A 179 12.65 5.29 7.72
C ALA A 179 14.06 5.02 8.27
N ARG A 180 14.38 3.73 8.49
CA ARG A 180 15.67 3.29 9.06
C ARG A 180 16.69 2.94 8.00
N VAL A 181 16.22 2.65 6.78
CA VAL A 181 17.04 2.16 5.67
C VAL A 181 16.74 3.01 4.44
N PRO A 182 17.75 3.36 3.62
CA PRO A 182 17.52 4.08 2.36
C PRO A 182 16.58 3.31 1.43
N ALA A 183 15.69 4.02 0.75
CA ALA A 183 14.72 3.45 -0.19
C ALA A 183 15.40 2.59 -1.27
N GLU A 184 16.57 3.01 -1.74
CA GLU A 184 17.37 2.28 -2.72
C GLU A 184 17.80 0.90 -2.21
N THR A 185 18.22 0.78 -0.95
CA THR A 185 18.58 -0.50 -0.33
C THR A 185 17.38 -1.42 -0.26
N ILE A 186 16.18 -0.88 0.01
CA ILE A 186 14.93 -1.66 0.06
C ILE A 186 14.57 -2.19 -1.33
N VAL A 187 14.65 -1.33 -2.36
CA VAL A 187 14.47 -1.74 -3.77
C VAL A 187 15.43 -2.86 -4.13
N GLN A 188 16.70 -2.70 -3.81
CA GLN A 188 17.73 -3.69 -4.10
C GLN A 188 17.42 -5.04 -3.41
N THR A 189 17.14 -5.01 -2.12
CA THR A 189 16.84 -6.22 -1.32
C THR A 189 15.63 -6.97 -1.88
N LEU A 190 14.53 -6.26 -2.18
CA LEU A 190 13.34 -6.88 -2.75
C LEU A 190 13.61 -7.45 -4.14
N THR A 191 14.39 -6.74 -4.96
CA THR A 191 14.80 -7.23 -6.28
C THR A 191 15.58 -8.53 -6.18
N GLU A 192 16.56 -8.62 -5.28
CA GLU A 192 17.37 -9.83 -5.06
C GLU A 192 16.54 -11.01 -4.59
N ILE A 193 15.61 -10.81 -3.65
CA ILE A 193 14.71 -11.87 -3.17
C ILE A 193 13.83 -12.40 -4.31
N TRP A 194 13.24 -11.50 -5.07
CA TRP A 194 12.40 -11.90 -6.20
C TRP A 194 13.20 -12.57 -7.32
N MET A 195 14.42 -12.12 -7.58
CA MET A 195 15.34 -12.76 -8.53
C MET A 195 15.67 -14.21 -8.09
N ALA A 196 15.91 -14.44 -6.81
CA ALA A 196 16.18 -15.79 -6.30
C ALA A 196 14.98 -16.74 -6.50
N VAL A 197 13.76 -16.23 -6.43
CA VAL A 197 12.54 -17.02 -6.71
C VAL A 197 12.31 -17.18 -8.22
N ALA A 198 12.50 -16.10 -8.99
CA ALA A 198 12.26 -16.09 -10.43
C ALA A 198 13.26 -16.94 -11.23
N HIS A 199 14.47 -17.12 -10.71
CA HIS A 199 15.57 -17.86 -11.36
C HIS A 199 16.15 -18.94 -10.45
N PRO A 200 15.35 -19.97 -10.08
CA PRO A 200 15.85 -21.04 -9.21
C PRO A 200 16.99 -21.80 -9.91
N GLY A 201 18.18 -21.76 -9.31
CA GLY A 201 19.37 -22.46 -9.82
C GLY A 201 20.40 -21.61 -10.57
N LYS A 202 20.14 -20.32 -10.78
CA LYS A 202 21.23 -19.38 -11.12
C LYS A 202 21.89 -18.93 -9.81
N GLU A 203 22.97 -19.60 -9.40
CA GLU A 203 23.83 -19.08 -8.33
C GLU A 203 24.23 -17.64 -8.70
N ALA A 204 24.12 -16.74 -7.72
CA ALA A 204 24.67 -15.40 -7.86
C ALA A 204 26.19 -15.55 -8.03
N HIS A 205 26.68 -15.65 -9.26
CA HIS A 205 28.07 -15.48 -9.56
C HIS A 205 28.39 -14.00 -9.35
N ALA A 206 28.81 -13.68 -8.13
CA ALA A 206 29.52 -12.46 -7.84
C ALA A 206 30.92 -12.61 -8.49
N GLU A 207 31.15 -11.85 -9.57
CA GLU A 207 32.48 -11.42 -9.96
C GLU A 207 32.81 -10.09 -9.32
#